data_17f09457694b40cf188a2e70af5bf38e
#
_entry.id   17f09457694b40cf188a2e70af5bf38e
#
_cell.length_a   1.000
_cell.length_b   1.000
_cell.length_c   1.000
_cell.angle_alpha   90.00
_cell.angle_beta   90.00
_cell.angle_gamma   90.00
#
_symmetry.space_group_name_H-M   'P 1'
#
loop_
_entity.id
_entity.type
_entity.pdbx_description
1 polymer ?
#
loop_
_entity_poly.entity_id
_entity_poly.type
_entity_poly.pdbx_seq_one_letter_code
_entity_poly.pdbx_strand_id
1 'polypeptide(L)'
;ELNGIFAFALYDEEKDEYLIARDPIGVIPLYIGKDAEGHVYFGSELKALEGFCDEYEPFLPGHYYHSKEGTMKRWYTRDWMEYKEENDKQADSRSPTRQIQDALENAVHRQLMSDVPYGVLLSGGLDSSVISAIAKKYAAKRIETDGASDAWWPQLHSFAIGLKGAPDLIKAREVAEYIGTVHHEINYTLQEGLDAIRDVIYFIETYDVTTVRASTPMYLLARVIKSMGIKMVLSGEGADEVFGGYLYFHKAPTPQAFHEETVRKLSKLHMYDCLRANKSLAAWGVEGRVPFLDKEFLDVAMSLNPAVKMCPGKEVEKRIVREAFEDMLPESVAWRQKEQFSDGVGYNWIDTLKAVTSAAVTDHQMEHVAERFPINPPQNKEEYYYRSIFEEHFPSRSAAFSVPSVPSVACSTAEALAWDATLQGKNDPSGRAVAGVHEAAYTL
;
A
#
# COMPACT_ATOMS: atom_id res chain seq x y z
N GLU A 1 10.70 -21.49 -0.71
CA GLU A 1 11.10 -21.43 0.72
C GLU A 1 11.48 -20.04 1.21
N LEU A 2 11.75 -19.07 0.30
CA LEU A 2 12.06 -17.70 0.71
C LEU A 2 10.87 -17.05 1.41
N ASN A 3 11.14 -16.40 2.54
CA ASN A 3 10.22 -15.50 3.22
C ASN A 3 10.88 -14.12 3.28
N GLY A 4 10.18 -13.09 2.79
CA GLY A 4 10.71 -11.74 2.77
C GLY A 4 10.14 -10.90 1.61
N ILE A 5 10.61 -9.68 1.56
CA ILE A 5 10.29 -8.66 0.55
C ILE A 5 11.46 -8.67 -0.43
N PHE A 6 11.24 -9.09 -1.67
CA PHE A 6 12.34 -9.21 -2.64
C PHE A 6 11.91 -9.10 -4.11
N ALA A 7 12.84 -8.62 -4.89
CA ALA A 7 12.95 -8.86 -6.32
C ALA A 7 14.43 -9.08 -6.62
N PHE A 8 14.78 -10.16 -7.32
CA PHE A 8 16.18 -10.46 -7.60
C PHE A 8 16.36 -11.09 -8.96
N ALA A 9 17.58 -11.00 -9.47
CA ALA A 9 18.09 -11.77 -10.56
C ALA A 9 19.32 -12.55 -10.11
N LEU A 10 19.37 -13.83 -10.47
CA LEU A 10 20.49 -14.74 -10.23
C LEU A 10 21.03 -15.20 -11.58
N TYR A 11 22.33 -15.08 -11.80
CA TYR A 11 23.01 -15.60 -12.99
C TYR A 11 23.91 -16.77 -12.62
N ASP A 12 23.75 -17.90 -13.34
CA ASP A 12 24.59 -19.09 -13.25
C ASP A 12 25.59 -19.06 -14.41
N GLU A 13 26.82 -18.67 -14.12
CA GLU A 13 27.89 -18.52 -15.14
C GLU A 13 28.28 -19.85 -15.76
N GLU A 14 28.19 -20.99 -15.04
CA GLU A 14 28.55 -22.29 -15.56
C GLU A 14 27.56 -22.78 -16.63
N LYS A 15 26.29 -22.48 -16.47
CA LYS A 15 25.22 -22.89 -17.37
C LYS A 15 24.83 -21.83 -18.39
N ASP A 16 25.31 -20.60 -18.22
CA ASP A 16 24.88 -19.41 -18.96
C ASP A 16 23.35 -19.24 -18.90
N GLU A 17 22.80 -19.35 -17.68
CA GLU A 17 21.37 -19.26 -17.40
C GLU A 17 21.10 -18.22 -16.34
N TYR A 18 19.92 -17.59 -16.37
CA TYR A 18 19.51 -16.68 -15.31
C TYR A 18 18.07 -16.94 -14.83
N LEU A 19 17.85 -16.61 -13.57
CA LEU A 19 16.58 -16.68 -12.88
C LEU A 19 16.23 -15.29 -12.35
N ILE A 20 15.02 -14.83 -12.65
CA ILE A 20 14.44 -13.61 -12.10
C ILE A 20 13.25 -14.03 -11.24
N ALA A 21 13.09 -13.47 -10.05
CA ALA A 21 11.96 -13.79 -9.18
C ALA A 21 11.50 -12.56 -8.37
N ARG A 22 10.21 -12.55 -8.05
CA ARG A 22 9.57 -11.49 -7.27
C ARG A 22 8.80 -12.08 -6.09
N ASP A 23 8.76 -11.33 -4.97
CA ASP A 23 8.06 -11.72 -3.75
C ASP A 23 6.56 -12.03 -3.95
N PRO A 24 5.90 -12.71 -2.99
CA PRO A 24 4.52 -13.20 -3.11
C PRO A 24 3.49 -12.14 -3.48
N ILE A 25 3.64 -10.92 -2.96
CA ILE A 25 2.67 -9.81 -3.09
C ILE A 25 3.17 -8.74 -4.08
N GLY A 26 4.48 -8.76 -4.39
CA GLY A 26 5.10 -7.76 -5.24
C GLY A 26 5.31 -6.43 -4.51
N VAL A 27 5.76 -6.49 -3.27
CA VAL A 27 6.10 -5.30 -2.48
C VAL A 27 7.25 -4.53 -3.13
N ILE A 28 8.27 -5.26 -3.63
CA ILE A 28 9.30 -4.66 -4.47
C ILE A 28 8.78 -4.58 -5.91
N PRO A 29 8.79 -3.41 -6.54
CA PRO A 29 8.46 -3.27 -7.95
C PRO A 29 9.44 -4.06 -8.82
N LEU A 30 8.94 -4.64 -9.90
CA LEU A 30 9.75 -5.31 -10.90
C LEU A 30 9.02 -5.26 -12.25
N TYR A 31 9.77 -4.99 -13.30
CA TYR A 31 9.32 -4.98 -14.69
C TYR A 31 10.22 -5.85 -15.52
N ILE A 32 9.69 -6.42 -16.59
CA ILE A 32 10.43 -7.21 -17.59
C ILE A 32 10.08 -6.67 -18.98
N GLY A 33 11.07 -6.57 -19.86
CA GLY A 33 10.87 -6.09 -21.22
C GLY A 33 11.82 -6.75 -22.21
N LYS A 34 11.58 -6.46 -23.49
CA LYS A 34 12.40 -6.95 -24.61
C LYS A 34 12.66 -5.82 -25.61
N ASP A 35 13.85 -5.83 -26.19
CA ASP A 35 14.17 -5.01 -27.35
C ASP A 35 13.77 -5.69 -28.66
N ALA A 36 14.01 -5.03 -29.81
CA ALA A 36 13.71 -5.55 -31.15
C ALA A 36 14.51 -6.82 -31.50
N GLU A 37 15.68 -7.03 -30.90
CA GLU A 37 16.51 -8.20 -31.06
C GLU A 37 16.09 -9.36 -30.16
N GLY A 38 15.17 -9.13 -29.22
CA GLY A 38 14.66 -10.11 -28.28
C GLY A 38 15.49 -10.29 -27.01
N HIS A 39 16.44 -9.39 -26.75
CA HIS A 39 17.15 -9.36 -25.47
C HIS A 39 16.18 -9.01 -24.34
N VAL A 40 16.33 -9.70 -23.21
CA VAL A 40 15.48 -9.51 -22.03
C VAL A 40 16.14 -8.51 -21.07
N TYR A 41 15.36 -7.53 -20.68
CA TYR A 41 15.71 -6.51 -19.69
C TYR A 41 14.79 -6.62 -18.48
N PHE A 42 15.27 -6.31 -17.30
CA PHE A 42 14.47 -6.24 -16.09
C PHE A 42 14.99 -5.16 -15.15
N GLY A 43 14.09 -4.60 -14.35
CA GLY A 43 14.42 -3.54 -13.40
C GLY A 43 13.26 -3.24 -12.46
N SER A 44 13.56 -2.69 -11.30
CA SER A 44 12.54 -2.28 -10.32
C SER A 44 11.87 -0.95 -10.67
N GLU A 45 12.42 -0.23 -11.65
CA GLU A 45 11.89 1.04 -12.12
C GLU A 45 11.50 0.93 -13.60
N LEU A 46 10.26 1.32 -13.93
CA LEU A 46 9.75 1.37 -15.31
C LEU A 46 10.63 2.28 -16.18
N LYS A 47 11.08 3.41 -15.63
CA LYS A 47 11.98 4.37 -16.30
C LYS A 47 13.30 3.75 -16.75
N ALA A 48 13.73 2.63 -16.14
CA ALA A 48 14.94 1.92 -16.55
C ALA A 48 14.75 1.12 -17.85
N LEU A 49 13.50 0.81 -18.22
CA LEU A 49 13.14 0.08 -19.44
C LEU A 49 12.63 1.01 -20.53
N GLU A 50 12.08 2.16 -20.15
CA GLU A 50 11.58 3.18 -21.10
C GLU A 50 12.70 3.68 -22.02
N GLY A 51 12.47 3.61 -23.32
CA GLY A 51 13.45 4.01 -24.33
C GLY A 51 14.51 2.95 -24.68
N PHE A 52 14.56 1.82 -23.96
CA PHE A 52 15.44 0.68 -24.28
C PHE A 52 14.67 -0.52 -24.77
N CYS A 53 13.48 -0.77 -24.23
CA CYS A 53 12.63 -1.90 -24.62
C CYS A 53 11.54 -1.42 -25.59
N ASP A 54 11.23 -2.25 -26.59
CA ASP A 54 10.09 -2.03 -27.47
C ASP A 54 8.78 -2.40 -26.76
N GLU A 55 8.84 -3.45 -25.93
CA GLU A 55 7.73 -3.89 -25.11
C GLU A 55 8.22 -4.23 -23.69
N TYR A 56 7.44 -3.83 -22.69
CA TYR A 56 7.66 -4.22 -21.30
C TYR A 56 6.35 -4.25 -20.51
N GLU A 57 6.36 -5.00 -19.42
CA GLU A 57 5.21 -5.17 -18.55
C GLU A 57 5.64 -5.31 -17.08
N PRO A 58 4.72 -5.10 -16.11
CA PRO A 58 4.97 -5.45 -14.72
C PRO A 58 5.24 -6.95 -14.57
N PHE A 59 6.31 -7.30 -13.87
CA PHE A 59 6.59 -8.68 -13.51
C PHE A 59 5.61 -9.13 -12.42
N LEU A 60 4.89 -10.22 -12.63
CA LEU A 60 3.81 -10.64 -11.74
C LEU A 60 4.32 -11.06 -10.34
N PRO A 61 3.62 -10.67 -9.25
CA PRO A 61 3.93 -11.13 -7.90
C PRO A 61 3.89 -12.65 -7.79
N GLY A 62 4.80 -13.22 -6.98
CA GLY A 62 4.85 -14.66 -6.75
C GLY A 62 5.21 -15.47 -8.00
N HIS A 63 5.89 -14.86 -8.97
CA HIS A 63 6.35 -15.51 -10.18
C HIS A 63 7.88 -15.51 -10.26
N TYR A 64 8.38 -16.39 -11.10
CA TYR A 64 9.77 -16.42 -11.57
C TYR A 64 9.81 -16.50 -13.09
N TYR A 65 10.92 -16.05 -13.66
CA TYR A 65 11.27 -16.23 -15.07
C TYR A 65 12.63 -16.90 -15.14
N HIS A 66 12.73 -18.01 -15.87
CA HIS A 66 13.98 -18.71 -16.12
C HIS A 66 14.36 -18.57 -17.60
N SER A 67 15.60 -18.16 -17.89
CA SER A 67 16.06 -17.84 -19.24
C SER A 67 15.88 -18.98 -20.23
N LYS A 68 16.10 -20.23 -19.79
CA LYS A 68 15.95 -21.45 -20.62
C LYS A 68 14.50 -21.76 -21.00
N GLU A 69 13.56 -21.40 -20.14
CA GLU A 69 12.13 -21.65 -20.36
C GLU A 69 11.48 -20.51 -21.14
N GLY A 70 12.02 -19.30 -21.03
CA GLY A 70 11.56 -18.11 -21.75
C GLY A 70 10.15 -17.63 -21.35
N THR A 71 9.61 -18.12 -20.25
CA THR A 71 8.26 -17.83 -19.78
C THR A 71 8.22 -17.55 -18.27
N MET A 72 7.27 -16.71 -17.89
CA MET A 72 6.98 -16.41 -16.49
C MET A 72 6.13 -17.52 -15.88
N LYS A 73 6.52 -18.06 -14.72
CA LYS A 73 5.80 -19.12 -14.02
C LYS A 73 5.52 -18.73 -12.59
N ARG A 74 4.33 -19.12 -12.09
CA ARG A 74 3.94 -18.89 -10.71
C ARG A 74 4.63 -19.90 -9.79
N TRP A 75 5.30 -19.41 -8.73
CA TRP A 75 5.91 -20.22 -7.68
C TRP A 75 5.18 -20.15 -6.35
N TYR A 76 4.38 -19.09 -6.15
CA TYR A 76 3.63 -18.87 -4.90
C TYR A 76 2.15 -19.16 -5.11
N THR A 77 1.68 -20.21 -4.50
CA THR A 77 0.26 -20.59 -4.46
C THR A 77 -0.08 -21.03 -3.03
N ARG A 78 -1.23 -20.63 -2.52
CA ARG A 78 -1.73 -20.94 -1.19
C ARG A 78 -3.20 -21.36 -1.26
N ASP A 79 -3.60 -22.25 -0.37
CA ASP A 79 -4.98 -22.74 -0.29
C ASP A 79 -5.98 -21.62 -0.04
N TRP A 80 -5.61 -20.60 0.72
CA TRP A 80 -6.46 -19.44 0.99
C TRP A 80 -6.74 -18.55 -0.22
N MET A 81 -6.04 -18.72 -1.33
CA MET A 81 -6.30 -17.95 -2.57
C MET A 81 -7.62 -18.34 -3.24
N GLU A 82 -8.17 -19.48 -2.86
CA GLU A 82 -9.49 -19.94 -3.29
C GLU A 82 -10.38 -20.12 -2.07
N TYR A 83 -11.63 -19.63 -2.13
CA TYR A 83 -12.59 -19.86 -1.06
C TYR A 83 -13.01 -21.32 -1.02
N LYS A 84 -12.97 -21.93 0.18
CA LYS A 84 -13.46 -23.29 0.43
C LYS A 84 -14.35 -23.27 1.68
N GLU A 85 -15.58 -23.77 1.56
CA GLU A 85 -16.52 -23.85 2.72
C GLU A 85 -15.94 -24.65 3.90
N GLU A 86 -15.03 -25.60 3.62
CA GLU A 86 -14.39 -26.43 4.63
C GLU A 86 -13.32 -25.68 5.47
N ASN A 87 -12.92 -24.48 5.09
CA ASN A 87 -12.01 -23.64 5.87
C ASN A 87 -12.63 -23.18 7.21
N ASP A 88 -13.91 -23.49 7.45
CA ASP A 88 -14.58 -23.33 8.75
C ASP A 88 -14.06 -24.28 9.86
N LYS A 89 -13.27 -25.29 9.52
CA LYS A 89 -12.67 -26.20 10.51
C LYS A 89 -11.31 -25.68 10.93
N GLN A 90 -11.33 -24.76 11.87
CA GLN A 90 -10.15 -24.20 12.49
C GLN A 90 -9.30 -25.33 13.14
N ALA A 91 -8.17 -25.67 12.54
CA ALA A 91 -7.23 -26.65 13.07
C ALA A 91 -6.50 -26.15 14.33
N ASP A 92 -6.46 -24.84 14.54
CA ASP A 92 -5.80 -24.20 15.69
C ASP A 92 -6.81 -23.97 16.83
N SER A 93 -6.47 -24.45 18.03
CA SER A 93 -7.32 -24.31 19.22
C SER A 93 -7.32 -22.91 19.85
N ARG A 94 -6.41 -22.02 19.42
CA ARG A 94 -6.34 -20.63 19.89
C ARG A 94 -7.48 -19.80 19.30
N SER A 95 -7.91 -18.76 20.03
CA SER A 95 -8.87 -17.79 19.48
C SER A 95 -8.32 -17.10 18.21
N PRO A 96 -9.17 -16.70 17.25
CA PRO A 96 -8.73 -15.96 16.08
C PRO A 96 -7.92 -14.69 16.41
N THR A 97 -8.30 -13.95 17.45
CA THR A 97 -7.57 -12.77 17.94
C THR A 97 -6.15 -13.12 18.38
N ARG A 98 -5.99 -14.25 19.12
CA ARG A 98 -4.67 -14.69 19.57
C ARG A 98 -3.79 -15.17 18.41
N GLN A 99 -4.36 -15.83 17.41
CA GLN A 99 -3.64 -16.24 16.22
C GLN A 99 -3.10 -15.01 15.45
N ILE A 100 -3.94 -13.97 15.27
CA ILE A 100 -3.54 -12.71 14.64
C ILE A 100 -2.45 -12.01 15.45
N GLN A 101 -2.60 -11.94 16.77
CA GLN A 101 -1.62 -11.31 17.65
C GLN A 101 -0.25 -11.98 17.52
N ASP A 102 -0.18 -13.29 17.69
CA ASP A 102 1.07 -14.04 17.63
C ASP A 102 1.71 -13.96 16.23
N ALA A 103 0.91 -14.08 15.18
CA ALA A 103 1.42 -14.02 13.79
C ALA A 103 1.96 -12.64 13.42
N LEU A 104 1.28 -11.55 13.82
CA LEU A 104 1.72 -10.20 13.51
C LEU A 104 2.95 -9.79 14.34
N GLU A 105 2.99 -10.15 15.62
CA GLU A 105 4.19 -9.95 16.46
C GLU A 105 5.41 -10.62 15.82
N ASN A 106 5.25 -11.88 15.37
CA ASN A 106 6.32 -12.60 14.68
C ASN A 106 6.73 -11.94 13.35
N ALA A 107 5.76 -11.45 12.58
CA ALA A 107 6.05 -10.76 11.31
C ALA A 107 6.84 -9.46 11.54
N VAL A 108 6.41 -8.63 12.51
CA VAL A 108 7.15 -7.42 12.88
C VAL A 108 8.54 -7.79 13.38
N HIS A 109 8.66 -8.75 14.27
CA HIS A 109 9.94 -9.18 14.83
C HIS A 109 10.93 -9.58 13.72
N ARG A 110 10.52 -10.42 12.77
CA ARG A 110 11.38 -10.80 11.63
C ARG A 110 11.82 -9.59 10.79
N GLN A 111 10.92 -8.61 10.61
CA GLN A 111 11.20 -7.43 9.78
C GLN A 111 11.97 -6.32 10.50
N LEU A 112 12.25 -6.47 11.79
CA LEU A 112 13.13 -5.55 12.54
C LEU A 112 14.61 -5.83 12.37
N MET A 113 15.01 -6.95 11.77
CA MET A 113 16.42 -7.24 11.49
C MET A 113 17.03 -6.16 10.61
N SER A 114 17.99 -5.40 11.12
CA SER A 114 18.57 -4.25 10.42
C SER A 114 19.95 -3.88 11.01
N ASP A 115 20.90 -3.59 10.14
CA ASP A 115 22.22 -3.05 10.46
C ASP A 115 22.29 -1.51 10.32
N VAL A 116 21.14 -0.88 10.07
CA VAL A 116 21.00 0.58 9.89
C VAL A 116 19.89 1.14 10.79
N PRO A 117 19.89 2.45 11.09
CA PRO A 117 18.81 3.08 11.83
C PRO A 117 17.48 2.94 11.11
N TYR A 118 16.44 2.57 11.87
CA TYR A 118 15.09 2.42 11.36
C TYR A 118 14.06 3.17 12.21
N GLY A 119 12.88 3.35 11.65
CA GLY A 119 11.75 3.98 12.30
C GLY A 119 10.42 3.35 11.88
N VAL A 120 9.33 4.00 12.25
CA VAL A 120 7.96 3.58 11.90
C VAL A 120 7.20 4.76 11.30
N LEU A 121 6.38 4.48 10.29
CA LEU A 121 5.38 5.42 9.81
C LEU A 121 4.17 5.34 10.73
N LEU A 122 3.77 6.47 11.33
CA LEU A 122 2.73 6.54 12.33
C LEU A 122 1.70 7.60 11.95
N SER A 123 0.62 7.21 11.29
CA SER A 123 -0.48 8.11 10.91
C SER A 123 -1.51 8.33 12.02
N GLY A 124 -1.43 7.59 13.13
CA GLY A 124 -2.45 7.60 14.17
C GLY A 124 -3.71 6.79 13.83
N GLY A 125 -3.72 6.09 12.71
CA GLY A 125 -4.68 5.04 12.38
C GLY A 125 -4.34 3.72 13.09
N LEU A 126 -5.30 2.79 13.15
CA LEU A 126 -5.13 1.49 13.81
C LEU A 126 -3.86 0.76 13.35
N ASP A 127 -3.70 0.58 12.05
CA ASP A 127 -2.70 -0.30 11.46
C ASP A 127 -1.27 0.18 11.75
N SER A 128 -1.00 1.46 11.49
CA SER A 128 0.30 2.08 11.79
C SER A 128 0.61 2.09 13.28
N SER A 129 -0.43 2.26 14.11
CA SER A 129 -0.29 2.28 15.57
C SER A 129 0.05 0.89 16.13
N VAL A 130 -0.60 -0.17 15.63
CA VAL A 130 -0.30 -1.56 15.98
C VAL A 130 1.14 -1.92 15.62
N ILE A 131 1.56 -1.65 14.38
CA ILE A 131 2.95 -1.90 13.96
C ILE A 131 3.94 -1.14 14.82
N SER A 132 3.66 0.14 15.13
CA SER A 132 4.54 0.97 15.95
C SER A 132 4.65 0.45 17.39
N ALA A 133 3.53 0.01 17.99
CA ALA A 133 3.49 -0.53 19.34
C ALA A 133 4.28 -1.85 19.44
N ILE A 134 4.09 -2.76 18.49
CA ILE A 134 4.86 -4.02 18.43
C ILE A 134 6.34 -3.73 18.20
N ALA A 135 6.69 -2.87 17.24
CA ALA A 135 8.08 -2.51 16.97
C ALA A 135 8.76 -1.92 18.21
N LYS A 136 8.06 -1.06 18.98
CA LYS A 136 8.57 -0.49 20.23
C LYS A 136 8.90 -1.54 21.28
N LYS A 137 8.12 -2.62 21.37
CA LYS A 137 8.37 -3.74 22.29
C LYS A 137 9.75 -4.36 22.09
N TYR A 138 10.24 -4.40 20.83
CA TYR A 138 11.50 -5.06 20.46
C TYR A 138 12.65 -4.09 20.18
N ALA A 139 12.42 -2.80 20.00
CA ALA A 139 13.39 -1.84 19.49
C ALA A 139 14.66 -1.66 20.38
N ALA A 140 14.59 -2.01 21.66
CA ALA A 140 15.72 -1.87 22.59
C ALA A 140 16.80 -2.96 22.43
N LYS A 141 16.50 -4.07 21.76
CA LYS A 141 17.36 -5.24 21.64
C LYS A 141 17.60 -5.61 20.17
N ARG A 142 18.76 -6.21 19.92
CA ARG A 142 19.09 -6.71 18.59
C ARG A 142 18.41 -8.05 18.32
N ILE A 143 17.71 -8.12 17.21
CA ILE A 143 17.02 -9.34 16.76
C ILE A 143 18.03 -10.41 16.35
N GLU A 144 19.12 -10.03 15.69
CA GLU A 144 20.17 -10.92 15.16
C GLU A 144 20.92 -11.69 16.26
N THR A 145 20.78 -11.26 17.51
CA THR A 145 21.41 -11.91 18.67
C THR A 145 20.39 -12.50 19.64
N ASP A 146 19.17 -12.80 19.18
CA ASP A 146 18.06 -13.27 20.01
C ASP A 146 17.82 -12.41 21.27
N GLY A 147 18.06 -11.10 21.15
CA GLY A 147 17.93 -10.13 22.24
C GLY A 147 19.08 -10.14 23.27
N ALA A 148 20.17 -10.88 22.99
CA ALA A 148 21.31 -10.97 23.92
C ALA A 148 22.10 -9.64 24.02
N SER A 149 22.05 -8.78 23.00
CA SER A 149 22.70 -7.48 22.99
C SER A 149 21.74 -6.32 22.78
N ASP A 150 22.11 -5.14 23.26
CA ASP A 150 21.34 -3.92 23.05
C ASP A 150 21.40 -3.48 21.59
N ALA A 151 20.33 -2.87 21.12
CA ALA A 151 20.29 -2.25 19.80
C ALA A 151 21.27 -1.07 19.73
N TRP A 152 21.85 -0.86 18.57
CA TRP A 152 22.74 0.29 18.35
C TRP A 152 21.96 1.61 18.37
N TRP A 153 20.66 1.56 18.02
CA TRP A 153 19.72 2.69 18.06
C TRP A 153 18.48 2.27 18.88
N PRO A 154 18.56 2.31 20.23
CA PRO A 154 17.50 1.76 21.09
C PRO A 154 16.25 2.63 21.16
N GLN A 155 16.31 3.86 20.64
CA GLN A 155 15.16 4.75 20.57
C GLN A 155 14.45 4.56 19.23
N LEU A 156 13.19 4.13 19.27
CA LEU A 156 12.36 4.03 18.08
C LEU A 156 11.84 5.43 17.69
N HIS A 157 12.14 5.81 16.46
CA HIS A 157 11.63 7.04 15.84
C HIS A 157 10.31 6.77 15.10
N SER A 158 9.31 7.62 15.29
CA SER A 158 8.05 7.57 14.56
C SER A 158 7.85 8.84 13.74
N PHE A 159 7.22 8.71 12.57
CA PHE A 159 7.08 9.78 11.60
C PHE A 159 5.63 9.92 11.15
N ALA A 160 5.13 11.16 11.17
CA ALA A 160 3.82 11.53 10.64
C ALA A 160 3.94 12.75 9.73
N ILE A 161 3.08 12.85 8.73
CA ILE A 161 3.00 14.01 7.85
C ILE A 161 1.54 14.42 7.65
N GLY A 162 1.29 15.72 7.56
CA GLY A 162 -0.02 16.26 7.24
C GLY A 162 0.00 17.78 7.06
N LEU A 163 -1.10 18.32 6.61
CA LEU A 163 -1.37 19.76 6.67
C LEU A 163 -1.47 20.17 8.13
N LYS A 164 -1.16 21.42 8.43
CA LYS A 164 -1.24 21.94 9.80
C LYS A 164 -2.63 21.70 10.41
N GLY A 165 -2.66 20.98 11.54
CA GLY A 165 -3.91 20.63 12.22
C GLY A 165 -4.64 19.41 11.64
N ALA A 166 -4.02 18.65 10.75
CA ALA A 166 -4.60 17.43 10.20
C ALA A 166 -4.96 16.42 11.31
N PRO A 167 -6.10 15.72 11.20
CA PRO A 167 -6.59 14.82 12.25
C PRO A 167 -5.60 13.67 12.53
N ASP A 168 -4.92 13.18 11.53
CA ASP A 168 -3.93 12.12 11.68
C ASP A 168 -2.71 12.57 12.51
N LEU A 169 -2.24 13.81 12.36
CA LEU A 169 -1.14 14.34 13.17
C LEU A 169 -1.47 14.36 14.66
N ILE A 170 -2.71 14.73 15.01
CA ILE A 170 -3.18 14.78 16.39
C ILE A 170 -3.15 13.37 16.99
N LYS A 171 -3.68 12.38 16.25
CA LYS A 171 -3.74 10.99 16.70
C LYS A 171 -2.39 10.30 16.70
N ALA A 172 -1.53 10.62 15.74
CA ALA A 172 -0.15 10.12 15.73
C ALA A 172 0.63 10.56 16.98
N ARG A 173 0.48 11.80 17.38
CA ARG A 173 1.11 12.34 18.61
C ARG A 173 0.61 11.61 19.86
N GLU A 174 -0.71 11.41 19.97
CA GLU A 174 -1.33 10.68 21.10
C GLU A 174 -0.76 9.25 21.21
N VAL A 175 -0.67 8.54 20.10
CA VAL A 175 -0.07 7.18 20.06
C VAL A 175 1.41 7.25 20.41
N ALA A 176 2.17 8.17 19.82
CA ALA A 176 3.61 8.30 20.05
C ALA A 176 3.94 8.56 21.53
N GLU A 177 3.16 9.40 22.20
CA GLU A 177 3.26 9.66 23.64
C GLU A 177 2.94 8.40 24.46
N TYR A 178 1.88 7.67 24.08
CA TYR A 178 1.44 6.47 24.77
C TYR A 178 2.47 5.34 24.70
N ILE A 179 3.02 5.06 23.50
CA ILE A 179 4.00 3.98 23.31
C ILE A 179 5.46 4.41 23.58
N GLY A 180 5.73 5.71 23.73
CA GLY A 180 7.03 6.25 24.06
C GLY A 180 8.03 6.23 22.91
N THR A 181 7.66 6.69 21.71
CA THR A 181 8.56 6.88 20.57
C THR A 181 9.11 8.31 20.53
N VAL A 182 10.24 8.50 19.83
CA VAL A 182 10.72 9.84 19.44
C VAL A 182 9.94 10.27 18.21
N HIS A 183 8.90 11.06 18.41
CA HIS A 183 7.96 11.43 17.36
C HIS A 183 8.42 12.64 16.55
N HIS A 184 8.29 12.53 15.23
CA HIS A 184 8.56 13.59 14.27
C HIS A 184 7.31 13.90 13.48
N GLU A 185 6.75 15.08 13.75
CA GLU A 185 5.58 15.59 13.03
C GLU A 185 6.05 16.54 11.93
N ILE A 186 5.73 16.20 10.70
CA ILE A 186 6.10 16.97 9.53
C ILE A 186 4.85 17.67 8.97
N ASN A 187 4.92 18.98 8.87
CA ASN A 187 3.88 19.77 8.23
C ASN A 187 4.32 20.13 6.81
N TYR A 188 3.42 19.98 5.84
CA TYR A 188 3.60 20.50 4.50
C TYR A 188 2.47 21.47 4.14
N THR A 189 2.71 22.32 3.16
CA THR A 189 1.72 23.24 2.62
C THR A 189 1.07 22.69 1.37
N LEU A 190 -0.13 23.15 1.04
CA LEU A 190 -0.81 22.77 -0.21
C LEU A 190 0.08 23.06 -1.44
N GLN A 191 0.82 24.18 -1.41
CA GLN A 191 1.72 24.55 -2.51
C GLN A 191 2.88 23.57 -2.63
N GLU A 192 3.53 23.20 -1.54
CA GLU A 192 4.60 22.17 -1.57
C GLU A 192 4.08 20.83 -2.12
N GLY A 193 2.85 20.45 -1.78
CA GLY A 193 2.21 19.27 -2.35
C GLY A 193 1.99 19.40 -3.86
N LEU A 194 1.44 20.53 -4.31
CA LEU A 194 1.20 20.78 -5.75
C LEU A 194 2.51 20.80 -6.55
N ASP A 195 3.55 21.44 -6.01
CA ASP A 195 4.86 21.54 -6.68
C ASP A 195 5.53 20.17 -6.82
N ALA A 196 5.26 19.25 -5.88
CA ALA A 196 5.84 17.91 -5.90
C ALA A 196 5.17 16.94 -6.89
N ILE A 197 3.95 17.20 -7.37
CA ILE A 197 3.16 16.23 -8.16
C ILE A 197 3.92 15.70 -9.37
N ARG A 198 4.63 16.57 -10.10
CA ARG A 198 5.37 16.17 -11.28
C ARG A 198 6.49 15.18 -10.96
N ASP A 199 7.25 15.46 -9.92
CA ASP A 199 8.31 14.57 -9.43
C ASP A 199 7.71 13.27 -8.88
N VAL A 200 6.61 13.37 -8.13
CA VAL A 200 5.91 12.20 -7.58
C VAL A 200 5.50 11.26 -8.72
N ILE A 201 4.83 11.74 -9.77
CA ILE A 201 4.42 10.91 -10.92
C ILE A 201 5.64 10.26 -11.59
N TYR A 202 6.76 10.97 -11.72
CA TYR A 202 7.99 10.42 -12.26
C TYR A 202 8.53 9.27 -11.40
N PHE A 203 8.54 9.43 -10.07
CA PHE A 203 9.08 8.41 -9.17
C PHE A 203 8.14 7.22 -8.97
N ILE A 204 6.83 7.46 -8.83
CA ILE A 204 5.87 6.36 -8.61
C ILE A 204 5.46 5.64 -9.89
N GLU A 205 5.69 6.25 -11.07
CA GLU A 205 5.47 5.67 -12.39
C GLU A 205 4.02 5.21 -12.62
N THR A 206 3.08 6.01 -12.13
CA THR A 206 1.63 5.80 -12.33
C THR A 206 0.89 7.13 -12.35
N TYR A 207 -0.29 7.15 -12.94
CA TYR A 207 -1.21 8.29 -12.90
C TYR A 207 -2.54 7.95 -12.20
N ASP A 208 -2.61 6.81 -11.51
CA ASP A 208 -3.77 6.47 -10.69
C ASP A 208 -4.03 7.54 -9.63
N VAL A 209 -5.25 8.07 -9.62
CA VAL A 209 -5.61 9.24 -8.80
C VAL A 209 -5.35 9.02 -7.32
N THR A 210 -5.80 7.88 -6.80
CA THR A 210 -5.63 7.55 -5.38
C THR A 210 -4.16 7.44 -5.01
N THR A 211 -3.39 6.77 -5.87
CA THR A 211 -1.96 6.57 -5.69
C THR A 211 -1.22 7.90 -5.69
N VAL A 212 -1.50 8.81 -6.63
CA VAL A 212 -0.85 10.14 -6.68
C VAL A 212 -1.19 10.97 -5.45
N ARG A 213 -2.48 11.02 -5.05
CA ARG A 213 -2.94 11.78 -3.88
C ARG A 213 -2.23 11.36 -2.60
N ALA A 214 -2.07 10.06 -2.40
CA ALA A 214 -1.44 9.49 -1.20
C ALA A 214 0.10 9.47 -1.28
N SER A 215 0.67 9.30 -2.47
CA SER A 215 2.13 9.31 -2.66
C SER A 215 2.76 10.66 -2.40
N THR A 216 2.06 11.75 -2.69
CA THR A 216 2.63 13.10 -2.55
C THR A 216 3.07 13.40 -1.11
N PRO A 217 2.22 13.26 -0.07
CA PRO A 217 2.69 13.45 1.30
C PRO A 217 3.75 12.41 1.71
N MET A 218 3.63 11.15 1.28
CA MET A 218 4.61 10.12 1.60
C MET A 218 5.99 10.41 0.98
N TYR A 219 6.05 10.92 -0.24
CA TYR A 219 7.28 11.36 -0.90
C TYR A 219 7.96 12.51 -0.14
N LEU A 220 7.18 13.51 0.30
CA LEU A 220 7.68 14.62 1.11
C LEU A 220 8.19 14.15 2.48
N LEU A 221 7.48 13.20 3.11
CA LEU A 221 7.88 12.58 4.36
C LEU A 221 9.20 11.80 4.22
N ALA A 222 9.34 11.01 3.18
CA ALA A 222 10.54 10.20 2.91
C ALA A 222 11.80 11.07 2.77
N ARG A 223 11.69 12.25 2.17
CA ARG A 223 12.77 13.25 2.10
C ARG A 223 13.29 13.64 3.48
N VAL A 224 12.38 13.88 4.43
CA VAL A 224 12.75 14.25 5.81
C VAL A 224 13.37 13.05 6.53
N ILE A 225 12.78 11.86 6.44
CA ILE A 225 13.31 10.62 7.03
C ILE A 225 14.74 10.39 6.57
N LYS A 226 14.99 10.53 5.26
CA LYS A 226 16.34 10.43 4.68
C LYS A 226 17.32 11.43 5.26
N SER A 227 16.89 12.70 5.42
CA SER A 227 17.75 13.77 5.96
C SER A 227 18.18 13.51 7.40
N MET A 228 17.41 12.72 8.15
CA MET A 228 17.71 12.31 9.53
C MET A 228 18.62 11.05 9.60
N GLY A 229 19.06 10.53 8.45
CA GLY A 229 19.95 9.37 8.39
C GLY A 229 19.24 8.02 8.57
N ILE A 230 17.92 7.98 8.62
CA ILE A 230 17.12 6.75 8.72
C ILE A 230 17.00 6.12 7.33
N LYS A 231 17.21 4.82 7.25
CA LYS A 231 17.32 4.06 6.01
C LYS A 231 16.16 3.10 5.78
N MET A 232 15.42 2.76 6.82
CA MET A 232 14.32 1.80 6.77
C MET A 232 13.19 2.27 7.68
N VAL A 233 11.95 2.04 7.25
CA VAL A 233 10.75 2.26 8.06
C VAL A 233 9.78 1.09 7.93
N LEU A 234 9.06 0.79 9.01
CA LEU A 234 7.93 -0.13 8.98
C LEU A 234 6.65 0.67 8.74
N SER A 235 5.73 0.08 7.98
CA SER A 235 4.43 0.64 7.61
C SER A 235 3.28 -0.32 7.91
N GLY A 236 2.09 0.23 8.15
CA GLY A 236 0.85 -0.53 8.33
C GLY A 236 0.13 -0.95 7.04
N GLU A 237 0.78 -0.81 5.87
CA GLU A 237 0.19 -1.17 4.59
C GLU A 237 -0.19 -2.66 4.52
N GLY A 238 -1.29 -2.96 3.83
CA GLY A 238 -1.80 -4.31 3.64
C GLY A 238 -2.90 -4.73 4.62
N ALA A 239 -3.03 -4.05 5.75
CA ALA A 239 -4.05 -4.38 6.76
C ALA A 239 -5.49 -4.25 6.22
N ASP A 240 -5.75 -3.24 5.40
CA ASP A 240 -7.07 -3.00 4.82
C ASP A 240 -7.49 -4.09 3.85
N GLU A 241 -6.58 -4.60 3.07
CA GLU A 241 -6.79 -5.67 2.10
C GLU A 241 -7.02 -7.01 2.77
N VAL A 242 -6.29 -7.29 3.85
CA VAL A 242 -6.38 -8.56 4.60
C VAL A 242 -7.66 -8.62 5.45
N PHE A 243 -8.05 -7.50 6.06
CA PHE A 243 -9.16 -7.47 7.04
C PHE A 243 -10.39 -6.69 6.58
N GLY A 244 -10.48 -6.32 5.30
CA GLY A 244 -11.61 -5.59 4.78
C GLY A 244 -11.79 -4.21 5.41
N GLY A 245 -10.69 -3.44 5.55
CA GLY A 245 -10.70 -2.16 6.24
C GLY A 245 -11.33 -1.01 5.46
N TYR A 246 -11.59 -1.15 4.17
CA TYR A 246 -12.29 -0.15 3.37
C TYR A 246 -13.79 -0.17 3.66
N LEU A 247 -14.41 0.99 3.76
CA LEU A 247 -15.80 1.13 4.22
C LEU A 247 -16.82 0.37 3.37
N TYR A 248 -16.57 0.15 2.09
CA TYR A 248 -17.47 -0.65 1.25
C TYR A 248 -17.55 -2.13 1.68
N PHE A 249 -16.55 -2.66 2.39
CA PHE A 249 -16.59 -4.04 2.91
C PHE A 249 -17.73 -4.30 3.90
N HIS A 250 -18.28 -3.25 4.55
CA HIS A 250 -19.49 -3.36 5.37
C HIS A 250 -20.71 -3.86 4.58
N LYS A 251 -20.65 -3.77 3.24
CA LYS A 251 -21.71 -4.21 2.33
C LYS A 251 -21.46 -5.59 1.73
N ALA A 252 -20.39 -6.27 2.14
CA ALA A 252 -20.11 -7.63 1.65
C ALA A 252 -21.30 -8.56 1.98
N PRO A 253 -21.91 -9.20 0.96
CA PRO A 253 -23.16 -9.94 1.16
C PRO A 253 -22.96 -11.29 1.87
N THR A 254 -21.78 -11.89 1.74
CA THR A 254 -21.45 -13.20 2.30
C THR A 254 -19.98 -13.28 2.70
N PRO A 255 -19.60 -14.23 3.60
CA PRO A 255 -18.20 -14.51 3.90
C PRO A 255 -17.37 -14.86 2.66
N GLN A 256 -17.94 -15.60 1.71
CA GLN A 256 -17.31 -15.90 0.43
C GLN A 256 -17.00 -14.63 -0.37
N ALA A 257 -17.99 -13.76 -0.58
CA ALA A 257 -17.79 -12.52 -1.32
C ALA A 257 -16.74 -11.61 -0.65
N PHE A 258 -16.75 -11.52 0.69
CA PHE A 258 -15.74 -10.82 1.47
C PHE A 258 -14.34 -11.39 1.21
N HIS A 259 -14.19 -12.71 1.31
CA HIS A 259 -12.90 -13.38 1.11
C HIS A 259 -12.38 -13.19 -0.32
N GLU A 260 -13.21 -13.44 -1.32
CA GLU A 260 -12.84 -13.26 -2.72
C GLU A 260 -12.39 -11.83 -3.04
N GLU A 261 -13.02 -10.83 -2.40
CA GLU A 261 -12.61 -9.44 -2.55
C GLU A 261 -11.26 -9.16 -1.88
N THR A 262 -10.99 -9.69 -0.68
CA THR A 262 -9.66 -9.57 -0.05
C THR A 262 -8.58 -10.20 -0.91
N VAL A 263 -8.83 -11.35 -1.53
CA VAL A 263 -7.90 -12.00 -2.48
C VAL A 263 -7.68 -11.14 -3.73
N ARG A 264 -8.75 -10.57 -4.32
CA ARG A 264 -8.64 -9.66 -5.48
C ARG A 264 -7.79 -8.43 -5.14
N LYS A 265 -8.01 -7.82 -3.98
CA LYS A 265 -7.23 -6.67 -3.51
C LYS A 265 -5.76 -7.01 -3.36
N LEU A 266 -5.44 -8.09 -2.64
CA LEU A 266 -4.07 -8.55 -2.44
C LEU A 266 -3.35 -8.86 -3.77
N SER A 267 -4.04 -9.49 -4.72
CA SER A 267 -3.46 -9.86 -6.02
C SER A 267 -3.05 -8.64 -6.88
N LYS A 268 -3.68 -7.49 -6.67
CA LYS A 268 -3.43 -6.24 -7.40
C LYS A 268 -2.68 -5.18 -6.60
N LEU A 269 -2.38 -5.45 -5.32
CA LEU A 269 -1.81 -4.46 -4.40
C LEU A 269 -0.46 -3.90 -4.88
N HIS A 270 0.29 -4.69 -5.64
CA HIS A 270 1.55 -4.30 -6.26
C HIS A 270 1.42 -3.14 -7.27
N MET A 271 0.22 -2.84 -7.74
CA MET A 271 -0.07 -1.73 -8.67
C MET A 271 -0.59 -0.47 -7.95
N TYR A 272 -0.88 -0.56 -6.65
CA TYR A 272 -1.50 0.50 -5.84
C TYR A 272 -0.68 0.80 -4.57
N ASP A 273 -1.10 0.29 -3.42
CA ASP A 273 -0.52 0.68 -2.14
C ASP A 273 0.91 0.18 -1.93
N CYS A 274 1.26 -1.02 -2.42
CA CYS A 274 2.66 -1.48 -2.42
C CYS A 274 3.53 -0.61 -3.32
N LEU A 275 3.05 -0.28 -4.53
CA LEU A 275 3.77 0.60 -5.47
C LEU A 275 3.99 1.97 -4.84
N ARG A 276 2.93 2.57 -4.28
CA ARG A 276 2.96 3.84 -3.58
C ARG A 276 3.99 3.84 -2.45
N ALA A 277 3.85 2.90 -1.52
CA ALA A 277 4.71 2.84 -0.34
C ALA A 277 6.18 2.62 -0.72
N ASN A 278 6.45 1.66 -1.60
CA ASN A 278 7.82 1.37 -2.02
C ASN A 278 8.44 2.54 -2.78
N LYS A 279 7.83 3.00 -3.87
CA LYS A 279 8.44 4.01 -4.74
C LYS A 279 8.55 5.40 -4.12
N SER A 280 7.58 5.80 -3.28
CA SER A 280 7.68 7.08 -2.57
C SER A 280 8.85 7.11 -1.59
N LEU A 281 9.12 5.98 -0.90
CA LEU A 281 10.26 5.84 0.01
C LEU A 281 11.57 5.67 -0.75
N ALA A 282 11.58 4.80 -1.76
CA ALA A 282 12.76 4.49 -2.58
C ALA A 282 13.29 5.70 -3.35
N ALA A 283 12.42 6.65 -3.74
CA ALA A 283 12.81 7.93 -4.34
C ALA A 283 13.88 8.68 -3.53
N TRP A 284 13.90 8.47 -2.21
CA TRP A 284 14.85 9.06 -1.29
C TRP A 284 15.82 8.04 -0.68
N GLY A 285 15.81 6.79 -1.17
CA GLY A 285 16.69 5.72 -0.69
C GLY A 285 16.33 5.25 0.72
N VAL A 286 15.04 5.21 1.04
CA VAL A 286 14.49 4.63 2.27
C VAL A 286 13.78 3.33 1.91
N GLU A 287 14.07 2.25 2.64
CA GLU A 287 13.40 0.96 2.52
C GLU A 287 12.07 0.98 3.31
N GLY A 288 10.98 0.54 2.71
CA GLY A 288 9.70 0.30 3.38
C GLY A 288 9.47 -1.18 3.66
N ARG A 289 9.14 -1.54 4.90
CA ARG A 289 8.75 -2.90 5.29
C ARG A 289 7.29 -2.93 5.73
N VAL A 290 6.60 -4.01 5.39
CA VAL A 290 5.14 -4.12 5.49
C VAL A 290 4.73 -5.44 6.17
N PRO A 291 4.76 -5.50 7.53
CA PRO A 291 4.52 -6.75 8.26
C PRO A 291 3.16 -7.40 8.01
N PHE A 292 2.11 -6.62 7.71
CA PHE A 292 0.80 -7.18 7.33
C PHE A 292 0.81 -7.97 6.01
N LEU A 293 1.86 -7.83 5.21
CA LEU A 293 2.06 -8.58 3.97
C LEU A 293 3.14 -9.66 4.09
N ASP A 294 3.62 -9.94 5.30
CA ASP A 294 4.49 -11.07 5.57
C ASP A 294 3.81 -12.38 5.17
N LYS A 295 4.54 -13.26 4.49
CA LYS A 295 3.99 -14.49 3.92
C LYS A 295 3.34 -15.40 4.98
N GLU A 296 3.99 -15.56 6.14
CA GLU A 296 3.47 -16.42 7.21
C GLU A 296 2.29 -15.75 7.94
N PHE A 297 2.32 -14.43 8.09
CA PHE A 297 1.18 -13.70 8.61
C PHE A 297 -0.04 -13.84 7.68
N LEU A 298 0.15 -13.70 6.36
CA LEU A 298 -0.92 -13.89 5.38
C LEU A 298 -1.49 -15.31 5.43
N ASP A 299 -0.63 -16.32 5.57
CA ASP A 299 -1.08 -17.71 5.70
C ASP A 299 -2.01 -17.90 6.92
N VAL A 300 -1.75 -17.24 8.03
CA VAL A 300 -2.64 -17.25 9.21
C VAL A 300 -3.90 -16.41 8.97
N ALA A 301 -3.75 -15.14 8.63
CA ALA A 301 -4.86 -14.19 8.56
C ALA A 301 -5.87 -14.51 7.46
N MET A 302 -5.39 -15.02 6.31
CA MET A 302 -6.25 -15.37 5.18
C MET A 302 -6.88 -16.76 5.30
N SER A 303 -6.34 -17.63 6.15
CA SER A 303 -6.94 -18.93 6.46
C SER A 303 -8.01 -18.88 7.55
N LEU A 304 -8.18 -17.76 8.26
CA LEU A 304 -9.28 -17.60 9.19
C LEU A 304 -10.63 -17.62 8.47
N ASN A 305 -11.66 -18.12 9.15
CA ASN A 305 -13.04 -17.99 8.66
C ASN A 305 -13.34 -16.51 8.34
N PRO A 306 -13.69 -16.17 7.09
CA PRO A 306 -13.94 -14.78 6.72
C PRO A 306 -15.03 -14.09 7.56
N ALA A 307 -15.98 -14.85 8.12
CA ALA A 307 -17.04 -14.33 8.97
C ALA A 307 -16.50 -13.59 10.21
N VAL A 308 -15.35 -14.01 10.76
CA VAL A 308 -14.75 -13.33 11.93
C VAL A 308 -14.07 -12.01 11.59
N LYS A 309 -13.87 -11.74 10.30
CA LYS A 309 -13.31 -10.48 9.79
C LYS A 309 -14.38 -9.50 9.31
N MET A 310 -15.60 -9.97 9.05
CA MET A 310 -16.72 -9.14 8.61
C MET A 310 -17.20 -8.23 9.74
N CYS A 311 -17.67 -7.05 9.37
CA CYS A 311 -18.24 -6.03 10.26
C CYS A 311 -19.62 -5.61 9.76
N PRO A 312 -20.67 -6.40 9.98
CA PRO A 312 -22.01 -6.06 9.52
C PRO A 312 -22.61 -4.90 10.32
N GLY A 313 -23.38 -4.06 9.63
CA GLY A 313 -24.17 -3.02 10.27
C GLY A 313 -23.34 -1.81 10.74
N LYS A 314 -23.35 -1.52 12.04
CA LYS A 314 -22.69 -0.35 12.65
C LYS A 314 -21.39 -0.70 13.37
N GLU A 315 -20.89 -1.91 13.22
CA GLU A 315 -19.61 -2.31 13.80
C GLU A 315 -18.47 -1.55 13.12
N VAL A 316 -17.36 -1.36 13.88
CA VAL A 316 -16.17 -0.71 13.34
C VAL A 316 -15.35 -1.75 12.56
N GLU A 317 -14.85 -1.35 11.40
CA GLU A 317 -14.01 -2.20 10.54
C GLU A 317 -12.77 -2.74 11.28
N LYS A 318 -12.28 -3.89 10.83
CA LYS A 318 -11.10 -4.59 11.40
C LYS A 318 -11.23 -4.93 12.89
N ARG A 319 -12.44 -5.23 13.35
CA ARG A 319 -12.72 -5.52 14.77
C ARG A 319 -11.77 -6.53 15.38
N ILE A 320 -11.47 -7.62 14.66
CA ILE A 320 -10.53 -8.67 15.14
C ILE A 320 -9.12 -8.12 15.43
N VAL A 321 -8.63 -7.16 14.65
CA VAL A 321 -7.34 -6.51 14.88
C VAL A 321 -7.42 -5.59 16.10
N ARG A 322 -8.53 -4.86 16.25
CA ARG A 322 -8.76 -4.00 17.42
C ARG A 322 -8.75 -4.80 18.71
N GLU A 323 -9.55 -5.85 18.78
CA GLU A 323 -9.61 -6.76 19.93
C GLU A 323 -8.26 -7.45 20.24
N ALA A 324 -7.47 -7.75 19.20
CA ALA A 324 -6.16 -8.37 19.38
C ALA A 324 -5.11 -7.44 20.00
N PHE A 325 -5.24 -6.12 19.82
CA PHE A 325 -4.21 -5.15 20.19
C PHE A 325 -4.72 -3.94 21.01
N GLU A 326 -5.96 -3.95 21.48
CA GLU A 326 -6.53 -2.83 22.24
C GLU A 326 -5.73 -2.47 23.49
N ASP A 327 -5.13 -3.45 24.17
CA ASP A 327 -4.30 -3.22 25.35
C ASP A 327 -2.97 -2.50 25.06
N MET A 328 -2.57 -2.43 23.80
CA MET A 328 -1.32 -1.81 23.35
C MET A 328 -1.49 -0.38 22.84
N LEU A 329 -2.73 0.11 22.76
CA LEU A 329 -3.08 1.38 22.12
C LEU A 329 -3.99 2.24 23.02
N PRO A 330 -3.99 3.57 22.85
CA PRO A 330 -5.02 4.41 23.45
C PRO A 330 -6.42 3.99 22.95
N GLU A 331 -7.41 3.95 23.84
CA GLU A 331 -8.79 3.57 23.48
C GLU A 331 -9.35 4.44 22.34
N SER A 332 -9.03 5.74 22.35
CA SER A 332 -9.45 6.71 21.33
C SER A 332 -8.89 6.42 19.92
N VAL A 333 -7.89 5.56 19.81
CA VAL A 333 -7.26 5.13 18.55
C VAL A 333 -7.66 3.70 18.24
N ALA A 334 -7.65 2.81 19.23
CA ALA A 334 -8.04 1.41 19.07
C ALA A 334 -9.45 1.27 18.46
N TRP A 335 -10.38 2.16 18.82
CA TRP A 335 -11.79 2.12 18.36
C TRP A 335 -12.18 3.29 17.45
N ARG A 336 -11.21 4.04 16.93
CA ARG A 336 -11.44 5.10 15.94
C ARG A 336 -11.86 4.49 14.59
N GLN A 337 -12.90 5.06 13.96
CA GLN A 337 -13.26 4.73 12.59
C GLN A 337 -12.10 5.05 11.63
N LYS A 338 -11.93 4.21 10.60
CA LYS A 338 -10.89 4.38 9.59
C LYS A 338 -11.04 5.70 8.82
N GLU A 339 -9.91 6.36 8.63
CA GLU A 339 -9.72 7.38 7.61
C GLU A 339 -8.69 6.90 6.58
N GLN A 340 -8.91 7.21 5.30
CA GLN A 340 -7.90 6.95 4.28
C GLN A 340 -6.75 7.94 4.44
N PHE A 341 -5.53 7.51 4.14
CA PHE A 341 -4.34 8.35 4.30
C PHE A 341 -4.45 9.68 3.53
N SER A 342 -4.98 9.67 2.30
CA SER A 342 -5.19 10.89 1.51
C SER A 342 -6.18 11.89 2.12
N ASP A 343 -7.08 11.42 2.99
CA ASP A 343 -8.02 12.25 3.76
C ASP A 343 -7.43 12.67 5.10
N GLY A 344 -6.77 11.74 5.81
CA GLY A 344 -6.19 11.94 7.14
C GLY A 344 -5.07 12.97 7.18
N VAL A 345 -4.33 13.16 6.07
CA VAL A 345 -3.30 14.20 5.95
C VAL A 345 -3.87 15.62 5.86
N GLY A 346 -5.19 15.76 5.70
CA GLY A 346 -5.93 17.02 5.69
C GLY A 346 -6.96 17.08 4.55
N TYR A 347 -8.21 17.31 4.90
CA TYR A 347 -9.35 17.28 3.98
C TYR A 347 -9.20 18.25 2.80
N ASN A 348 -8.56 19.39 3.00
CA ASN A 348 -8.32 20.38 1.95
C ASN A 348 -7.37 19.91 0.86
N TRP A 349 -6.59 18.84 1.09
CA TRP A 349 -5.64 18.34 0.09
C TRP A 349 -6.36 17.85 -1.18
N ILE A 350 -7.33 16.96 -1.03
CA ILE A 350 -8.10 16.44 -2.16
C ILE A 350 -8.89 17.54 -2.85
N ASP A 351 -9.53 18.42 -2.08
CA ASP A 351 -10.34 19.52 -2.64
C ASP A 351 -9.49 20.49 -3.45
N THR A 352 -8.27 20.78 -2.97
CA THR A 352 -7.30 21.62 -3.71
C THR A 352 -6.87 20.96 -5.01
N LEU A 353 -6.56 19.65 -5.01
CA LEU A 353 -6.22 18.91 -6.22
C LEU A 353 -7.35 18.94 -7.24
N LYS A 354 -8.58 18.69 -6.82
CA LYS A 354 -9.77 18.75 -7.68
C LYS A 354 -9.96 20.15 -8.26
N ALA A 355 -9.78 21.21 -7.48
CA ALA A 355 -9.92 22.59 -7.95
C ALA A 355 -8.85 22.96 -8.96
N VAL A 356 -7.57 22.67 -8.67
CA VAL A 356 -6.44 22.98 -9.56
C VAL A 356 -6.55 22.23 -10.88
N THR A 357 -6.82 20.93 -10.84
CA THR A 357 -6.93 20.11 -12.05
C THR A 357 -8.16 20.46 -12.88
N SER A 358 -9.29 20.80 -12.25
CA SER A 358 -10.49 21.28 -12.94
C SER A 358 -10.27 22.61 -13.64
N ALA A 359 -9.42 23.49 -13.09
CA ALA A 359 -9.05 24.74 -13.74
C ALA A 359 -8.04 24.57 -14.88
N ALA A 360 -7.15 23.55 -14.76
CA ALA A 360 -6.10 23.30 -15.74
C ALA A 360 -6.59 22.54 -16.99
N VAL A 361 -7.64 21.72 -16.85
CA VAL A 361 -8.17 20.88 -17.95
C VAL A 361 -9.53 21.41 -18.41
N THR A 362 -9.64 21.71 -19.70
CA THR A 362 -10.87 22.23 -20.32
C THR A 362 -11.88 21.10 -20.62
N ASP A 363 -13.16 21.46 -20.78
CA ASP A 363 -14.20 20.49 -21.19
C ASP A 363 -13.89 19.97 -22.62
N HIS A 364 -13.41 20.82 -23.50
CA HIS A 364 -12.99 20.42 -24.86
C HIS A 364 -11.89 19.34 -24.83
N GLN A 365 -10.93 19.41 -23.91
CA GLN A 365 -9.92 18.36 -23.75
C GLN A 365 -10.54 17.03 -23.28
N MET A 366 -11.56 17.10 -22.42
CA MET A 366 -12.28 15.90 -21.99
C MET A 366 -13.14 15.29 -23.08
N GLU A 367 -13.76 16.10 -23.94
CA GLU A 367 -14.52 15.62 -25.10
C GLU A 367 -13.67 14.84 -26.10
N HIS A 368 -12.38 15.17 -26.21
CA HIS A 368 -11.41 14.55 -27.13
C HIS A 368 -10.41 13.64 -26.43
N VAL A 369 -10.72 13.21 -25.19
CA VAL A 369 -9.80 12.45 -24.34
C VAL A 369 -9.37 11.12 -24.97
N ALA A 370 -10.26 10.40 -25.63
CA ALA A 370 -9.98 9.13 -26.29
C ALA A 370 -9.09 9.27 -27.53
N GLU A 371 -9.15 10.42 -28.22
CA GLU A 371 -8.24 10.73 -29.33
C GLU A 371 -6.83 11.02 -28.82
N ARG A 372 -6.72 11.75 -27.71
CA ARG A 372 -5.43 12.10 -27.09
C ARG A 372 -4.80 10.91 -26.36
N PHE A 373 -5.60 10.12 -25.66
CA PHE A 373 -5.20 8.96 -24.85
C PHE A 373 -5.98 7.70 -25.25
N PRO A 374 -5.62 7.04 -26.37
CA PRO A 374 -6.38 5.88 -26.85
C PRO A 374 -6.26 4.65 -25.96
N ILE A 375 -5.23 4.60 -25.08
CA ILE A 375 -5.02 3.54 -24.10
C ILE A 375 -5.40 4.11 -22.72
N ASN A 376 -6.32 3.46 -22.02
CA ASN A 376 -6.78 3.87 -20.68
C ASN A 376 -7.17 5.36 -20.64
N PRO A 377 -8.17 5.81 -21.42
CA PRO A 377 -8.55 7.21 -21.46
C PRO A 377 -9.03 7.68 -20.07
N PRO A 378 -8.50 8.80 -19.58
CA PRO A 378 -8.94 9.42 -18.33
C PRO A 378 -10.45 9.64 -18.26
N GLN A 379 -11.04 9.37 -17.10
CA GLN A 379 -12.48 9.49 -16.87
C GLN A 379 -12.89 10.85 -16.27
N ASN A 380 -11.93 11.59 -15.74
CA ASN A 380 -12.15 12.91 -15.16
C ASN A 380 -10.93 13.82 -15.38
N LYS A 381 -11.09 15.11 -15.04
CA LYS A 381 -10.04 16.14 -15.28
C LYS A 381 -8.78 15.90 -14.44
N GLU A 382 -8.91 15.33 -13.26
CA GLU A 382 -7.76 15.00 -12.40
C GLU A 382 -6.92 13.88 -13.01
N GLU A 383 -7.55 12.80 -13.46
CA GLU A 383 -6.87 11.74 -14.22
C GLU A 383 -6.21 12.28 -15.50
N TYR A 384 -6.92 13.14 -16.23
CA TYR A 384 -6.37 13.77 -17.43
C TYR A 384 -5.09 14.55 -17.13
N TYR A 385 -5.11 15.33 -16.05
CA TYR A 385 -3.97 16.13 -15.62
C TYR A 385 -2.77 15.24 -15.28
N TYR A 386 -2.97 14.21 -14.46
CA TYR A 386 -1.91 13.26 -14.09
C TYR A 386 -1.43 12.44 -15.29
N ARG A 387 -2.35 11.99 -16.14
CA ARG A 387 -2.02 11.26 -17.37
C ARG A 387 -1.16 12.12 -18.31
N SER A 388 -1.43 13.38 -18.42
CA SER A 388 -0.65 14.29 -19.27
C SER A 388 0.80 14.41 -18.78
N ILE A 389 1.00 14.53 -17.47
CA ILE A 389 2.33 14.54 -16.86
C ILE A 389 3.04 13.20 -17.02
N PHE A 390 2.32 12.10 -16.81
CA PHE A 390 2.86 10.75 -16.98
C PHE A 390 3.38 10.51 -18.39
N GLU A 391 2.62 10.89 -19.42
CA GLU A 391 3.00 10.67 -20.81
C GLU A 391 4.21 11.52 -21.25
N GLU A 392 4.44 12.68 -20.60
CA GLU A 392 5.67 13.44 -20.82
C GLU A 392 6.92 12.70 -20.34
N HIS A 393 6.78 11.89 -19.28
CA HIS A 393 7.87 11.07 -18.73
C HIS A 393 7.94 9.69 -19.39
N PHE A 394 6.80 9.10 -19.73
CA PHE A 394 6.65 7.71 -20.17
C PHE A 394 5.73 7.62 -21.39
N PRO A 395 6.22 8.01 -22.59
CA PRO A 395 5.39 8.11 -23.79
C PRO A 395 5.05 6.78 -24.46
N SER A 396 5.69 5.67 -24.05
CA SER A 396 5.47 4.38 -24.69
C SER A 396 4.09 3.78 -24.41
N ARG A 397 3.62 2.92 -25.32
CA ARG A 397 2.39 2.17 -25.11
C ARG A 397 2.48 1.23 -23.92
N SER A 398 3.66 0.62 -23.72
CA SER A 398 3.92 -0.29 -22.59
C SER A 398 3.75 0.41 -21.25
N ALA A 399 4.21 1.66 -21.13
CA ALA A 399 3.99 2.48 -19.94
C ALA A 399 2.49 2.66 -19.65
N ALA A 400 1.71 3.00 -20.66
CA ALA A 400 0.27 3.19 -20.50
C ALA A 400 -0.46 1.92 -20.07
N PHE A 401 -0.06 0.74 -20.57
CA PHE A 401 -0.61 -0.56 -20.17
C PHE A 401 -0.16 -1.01 -18.76
N SER A 402 0.92 -0.46 -18.24
CA SER A 402 1.42 -0.78 -16.90
C SER A 402 0.61 -0.15 -15.78
N VAL A 403 -0.28 0.81 -16.09
CA VAL A 403 -1.15 1.47 -15.12
C VAL A 403 -2.56 0.86 -15.17
N PRO A 404 -3.23 0.66 -14.02
CA PRO A 404 -4.59 0.15 -13.99
C PRO A 404 -5.56 0.96 -14.86
N SER A 405 -6.41 0.27 -15.63
CA SER A 405 -7.30 0.87 -16.62
C SER A 405 -8.66 1.30 -16.08
N VAL A 406 -9.03 0.84 -14.90
CA VAL A 406 -10.37 1.10 -14.32
C VAL A 406 -10.19 1.94 -13.07
N PRO A 407 -10.76 3.16 -13.04
CA PRO A 407 -10.75 3.96 -11.83
C PRO A 407 -11.52 3.22 -10.73
N SER A 408 -10.90 3.15 -9.56
CA SER A 408 -11.51 2.63 -8.35
C SER A 408 -12.55 3.64 -7.85
N VAL A 409 -13.70 3.16 -7.38
CA VAL A 409 -14.67 3.98 -6.63
C VAL A 409 -14.58 3.57 -5.16
N ALA A 410 -14.36 4.50 -4.26
CA ALA A 410 -14.18 4.23 -2.82
C ALA A 410 -13.10 3.16 -2.54
N CYS A 411 -12.08 3.06 -3.37
CA CYS A 411 -11.06 2.00 -3.37
C CYS A 411 -11.60 0.58 -3.63
N SER A 412 -12.83 0.41 -4.13
CA SER A 412 -13.42 -0.90 -4.41
C SER A 412 -12.92 -1.49 -5.73
N THR A 413 -13.17 -2.79 -5.92
CA THR A 413 -13.06 -3.42 -7.24
C THR A 413 -14.38 -3.29 -8.01
N ALA A 414 -14.36 -3.59 -9.31
CA ALA A 414 -15.57 -3.56 -10.13
C ALA A 414 -16.65 -4.55 -9.62
N GLU A 415 -16.21 -5.70 -9.10
CA GLU A 415 -17.10 -6.73 -8.53
C GLU A 415 -17.77 -6.23 -7.24
N ALA A 416 -17.03 -5.55 -6.38
CA ALA A 416 -17.54 -5.04 -5.11
C ALA A 416 -18.47 -3.81 -5.27
N LEU A 417 -18.40 -3.09 -6.40
CA LEU A 417 -19.35 -2.02 -6.71
C LEU A 417 -20.83 -2.50 -6.73
N ALA A 418 -21.05 -3.77 -7.03
CA ALA A 418 -22.38 -4.36 -7.01
C ALA A 418 -22.98 -4.50 -5.59
N TRP A 419 -22.15 -4.41 -4.55
CA TRP A 419 -22.61 -4.57 -3.16
C TRP A 419 -23.35 -3.34 -2.62
N ASP A 420 -23.08 -2.17 -3.18
CA ASP A 420 -23.69 -0.92 -2.74
C ASP A 420 -24.19 -0.10 -3.92
N ALA A 421 -25.52 -0.10 -4.09
CA ALA A 421 -26.17 0.66 -5.16
C ALA A 421 -25.90 2.18 -5.08
N THR A 422 -25.52 2.70 -3.90
CA THR A 422 -25.22 4.13 -3.72
C THR A 422 -23.87 4.54 -4.34
N LEU A 423 -23.02 3.57 -4.67
CA LEU A 423 -21.73 3.79 -5.36
C LEU A 423 -21.87 3.80 -6.88
N GLN A 424 -23.00 3.29 -7.42
CA GLN A 424 -23.22 3.26 -8.85
C GLN A 424 -23.29 4.67 -9.44
N GLY A 425 -22.55 4.88 -10.52
CA GLY A 425 -22.48 6.19 -11.19
C GLY A 425 -21.58 7.21 -10.49
N LYS A 426 -20.95 6.88 -9.37
CA LYS A 426 -19.89 7.69 -8.78
C LYS A 426 -18.55 7.35 -9.44
N ASN A 427 -17.65 8.33 -9.41
CA ASN A 427 -16.28 8.20 -9.94
C ASN A 427 -15.21 8.72 -8.96
N ASP A 428 -15.58 8.96 -7.70
CA ASP A 428 -14.62 9.40 -6.67
C ASP A 428 -13.93 8.16 -6.05
N PRO A 429 -12.62 8.03 -6.17
CA PRO A 429 -11.89 6.90 -5.61
C PRO A 429 -11.66 7.02 -4.09
N SER A 430 -11.94 8.17 -3.47
CA SER A 430 -11.74 8.36 -2.03
C SER A 430 -12.84 7.72 -1.18
N GLY A 431 -12.57 7.53 0.12
CA GLY A 431 -13.54 7.05 1.10
C GLY A 431 -14.80 7.91 1.20
N ARG A 432 -14.73 9.17 0.80
CA ARG A 432 -15.85 10.13 0.75
C ARG A 432 -16.98 9.70 -0.19
N ALA A 433 -16.72 8.77 -1.11
CA ALA A 433 -17.77 8.21 -1.96
C ALA A 433 -18.79 7.38 -1.17
N VAL A 434 -18.43 6.84 -0.01
CA VAL A 434 -19.33 6.07 0.87
C VAL A 434 -20.15 7.04 1.71
N ALA A 435 -21.46 6.91 1.70
CA ALA A 435 -22.36 7.77 2.46
C ALA A 435 -22.16 7.62 3.98
N GLY A 436 -22.19 8.76 4.70
CA GLY A 436 -22.02 8.80 6.17
C GLY A 436 -20.56 8.82 6.66
N VAL A 437 -19.59 8.74 5.76
CA VAL A 437 -18.18 8.89 6.09
C VAL A 437 -17.86 10.37 6.31
N HIS A 438 -17.15 10.68 7.38
CA HIS A 438 -16.72 12.04 7.71
C HIS A 438 -17.83 13.06 8.01
N GLU A 439 -19.07 12.65 8.31
CA GLU A 439 -20.11 13.59 8.71
C GLU A 439 -19.69 14.49 9.89
N ALA A 440 -18.91 13.94 10.83
CA ALA A 440 -18.36 14.70 11.96
C ALA A 440 -17.22 15.66 11.56
N ALA A 441 -16.53 15.44 10.46
CA ALA A 441 -15.38 16.24 10.02
C ALA A 441 -15.78 17.55 9.34
N TYR A 442 -17.00 17.62 8.80
CA TYR A 442 -17.54 18.82 8.16
C TYR A 442 -18.25 19.77 9.16
N THR A 443 -18.35 19.36 10.42
CA THR A 443 -18.98 20.16 11.50
C THR A 443 -17.99 20.88 12.39
N LEU A 444 -16.70 20.79 12.08
CA LEU A 444 -15.59 21.53 12.71
C LEU A 444 -15.05 22.59 11.75
#